data_54b7c01e30a9927ee4d388853f8f7029
#
_entry.id   54b7c01e30a9927ee4d388853f8f7029
#
_cell.length_a   1.000
_cell.length_b   1.000
_cell.length_c   1.000
_cell.angle_alpha   90.00
_cell.angle_beta   90.00
_cell.angle_gamma   90.00
#
_symmetry.space_group_name_H-M   'P 1'
#
loop_
_entity.id
_entity.type
_entity.pdbx_description
1 polymer ?
#
loop_
_entity_poly.entity_id
_entity_poly.type
_entity_poly.pdbx_seq_one_letter_code
_entity_poly.pdbx_strand_id
1 'polypeptide(L)'
;MPDCDCNCGCSNNSCENNCSCNFCCHKCPPGPPGPVGPQGPAGEIGPVGPPGGVLNYADFYALMPPDNAATVAPGTDISFPHVGTNSGSDISRTIPNSFNLAQIGTYQILFEVSINESGQLILTLNGNDLAYTVVGRATGASQIVGMALVTTTVINSILTVLNPAVSSKKSLKIENTRSNQLEL
;
A
#
# COMPACT_ATOMS: atom_id res chain seq x y z
N MET A 1 56.42 56.42 -26.02
CA MET A 1 56.30 56.68 -24.55
C MET A 1 57.20 55.72 -23.88
N PRO A 2 58.17 56.21 -23.08
CA PRO A 2 59.09 55.28 -22.43
C PRO A 2 58.35 54.56 -21.32
N ASP A 3 58.47 53.26 -21.37
CA ASP A 3 57.95 52.37 -20.30
C ASP A 3 58.66 52.67 -19.00
N CYS A 4 57.95 53.17 -18.03
CA CYS A 4 58.41 53.34 -16.67
C CYS A 4 58.20 52.03 -15.90
N ASP A 5 59.21 51.20 -15.88
CA ASP A 5 59.27 50.01 -15.03
C ASP A 5 59.50 50.48 -13.57
N CYS A 6 58.42 50.74 -12.89
CA CYS A 6 58.46 51.01 -11.44
C CYS A 6 58.33 49.70 -10.67
N ASN A 7 59.45 49.14 -10.26
CA ASN A 7 59.46 47.98 -9.36
C ASN A 7 59.26 48.43 -7.90
N CYS A 8 58.03 48.76 -7.55
CA CYS A 8 57.63 49.08 -6.18
C CYS A 8 57.04 47.86 -5.52
N GLY A 9 57.70 47.26 -4.55
CA GLY A 9 57.16 46.21 -3.72
C GLY A 9 56.11 46.78 -2.75
N CYS A 10 54.88 46.30 -2.82
CA CYS A 10 53.85 46.54 -1.82
C CYS A 10 53.85 45.42 -0.80
N SER A 11 54.08 45.68 0.47
CA SER A 11 53.86 44.76 1.56
C SER A 11 52.88 45.36 2.57
N ASN A 12 51.91 44.56 3.02
CA ASN A 12 50.96 44.94 4.08
C ASN A 12 50.16 46.22 3.89
N ASN A 13 49.62 46.46 2.68
CA ASN A 13 48.82 47.69 2.34
C ASN A 13 49.56 49.03 2.49
N SER A 14 50.86 49.01 2.59
CA SER A 14 51.66 50.20 2.66
C SER A 14 52.70 50.19 1.53
N CYS A 15 52.78 51.25 0.76
CA CYS A 15 53.86 51.47 -0.23
C CYS A 15 55.10 51.94 0.53
N GLU A 16 56.22 51.26 0.44
CA GLU A 16 57.46 51.70 1.01
C GLU A 16 57.94 52.98 0.31
N ASN A 17 58.30 54.01 1.10
CA ASN A 17 58.62 55.37 0.65
C ASN A 17 59.96 55.47 -0.14
N ASN A 18 60.33 54.44 -0.90
CA ASN A 18 61.58 54.48 -1.64
C ASN A 18 61.40 54.26 -3.14
N CYS A 19 60.39 54.93 -3.72
CA CYS A 19 60.21 55.00 -5.16
C CYS A 19 60.87 56.22 -5.72
N SER A 20 61.87 56.04 -6.54
CA SER A 20 62.64 57.11 -7.20
C SER A 20 61.91 57.68 -8.43
N CYS A 21 60.59 57.70 -8.48
CA CYS A 21 59.77 58.23 -9.57
C CYS A 21 58.76 59.24 -9.04
N ASN A 22 58.74 60.45 -9.60
CA ASN A 22 57.82 61.53 -9.24
C ASN A 22 56.35 61.27 -9.65
N PHE A 23 56.02 60.05 -10.06
CA PHE A 23 54.66 59.60 -10.41
C PHE A 23 54.39 58.24 -9.83
N CYS A 24 54.32 58.14 -8.50
CA CYS A 24 53.84 56.91 -7.84
C CYS A 24 52.31 56.86 -7.91
N CYS A 25 51.76 55.73 -8.32
CA CYS A 25 50.34 55.46 -8.25
C CYS A 25 49.87 55.58 -6.81
N HIS A 26 48.95 56.51 -6.57
CA HIS A 26 48.43 56.81 -5.21
C HIS A 26 47.56 55.72 -4.62
N LYS A 27 47.35 54.55 -5.28
CA LYS A 27 46.62 53.41 -4.73
C LYS A 27 47.17 52.10 -5.26
N CYS A 28 47.64 51.25 -4.36
CA CYS A 28 47.83 49.83 -4.71
C CYS A 28 46.51 49.19 -5.15
N PRO A 29 46.51 48.38 -6.20
CA PRO A 29 45.30 47.63 -6.58
C PRO A 29 44.85 46.74 -5.42
N PRO A 30 43.52 46.56 -5.23
CA PRO A 30 43.02 45.64 -4.22
C PRO A 30 43.57 44.22 -4.45
N GLY A 31 43.97 43.55 -3.38
CA GLY A 31 44.42 42.19 -3.46
C GLY A 31 43.33 41.26 -4.06
N PRO A 32 43.73 40.14 -4.61
CA PRO A 32 42.75 39.18 -5.17
C PRO A 32 41.75 38.74 -4.10
N PRO A 33 40.51 38.45 -4.49
CA PRO A 33 39.53 37.86 -3.57
C PRO A 33 40.08 36.61 -2.90
N GLY A 34 39.78 36.41 -1.64
CA GLY A 34 40.15 35.22 -0.92
C GLY A 34 39.47 33.94 -1.55
N PRO A 35 40.05 32.78 -1.32
CA PRO A 35 39.49 31.51 -1.81
C PRO A 35 38.07 31.31 -1.25
N VAL A 36 37.21 30.69 -2.06
CA VAL A 36 35.87 30.30 -1.62
C VAL A 36 36.00 29.32 -0.44
N GLY A 37 35.21 29.52 0.59
CA GLY A 37 35.18 28.62 1.75
C GLY A 37 34.82 27.18 1.36
N PRO A 38 35.23 26.20 2.15
CA PRO A 38 34.89 24.80 1.89
C PRO A 38 33.39 24.59 1.92
N GLN A 39 32.91 23.66 1.09
CA GLN A 39 31.51 23.24 1.06
C GLN A 39 31.13 22.67 2.45
N GLY A 40 29.94 23.02 2.95
CA GLY A 40 29.41 22.45 4.20
C GLY A 40 29.27 20.91 4.11
N PRO A 41 29.26 20.26 5.25
CA PRO A 41 29.06 18.81 5.31
C PRO A 41 27.70 18.42 4.69
N ALA A 42 27.64 17.24 4.08
CA ALA A 42 26.38 16.68 3.58
C ALA A 42 25.39 16.51 4.74
N GLY A 43 24.11 16.77 4.49
CA GLY A 43 23.05 16.53 5.49
C GLY A 43 23.00 15.05 5.89
N GLU A 44 22.48 14.79 7.07
CA GLU A 44 22.27 13.43 7.56
C GLU A 44 21.32 12.64 6.65
N ILE A 45 21.59 11.33 6.51
CA ILE A 45 20.71 10.41 5.78
C ILE A 45 19.40 10.34 6.56
N GLY A 46 18.26 10.54 5.89
CA GLY A 46 16.94 10.40 6.49
C GLY A 46 16.73 8.98 7.07
N PRO A 47 15.85 8.84 8.06
CA PRO A 47 15.55 7.55 8.66
C PRO A 47 15.08 6.55 7.61
N VAL A 48 15.45 5.28 7.78
CA VAL A 48 14.96 4.18 6.94
C VAL A 48 13.44 4.13 7.07
N GLY A 49 12.72 4.05 5.94
CA GLY A 49 11.28 3.87 5.93
C GLY A 49 10.86 2.59 6.66
N PRO A 50 9.64 2.53 7.17
CA PRO A 50 9.14 1.33 7.84
C PRO A 50 9.21 0.13 6.88
N PRO A 51 9.45 -1.09 7.40
CA PRO A 51 9.42 -2.30 6.57
C PRO A 51 8.07 -2.41 5.85
N GLY A 52 8.08 -2.63 4.55
CA GLY A 52 6.87 -2.98 3.81
C GLY A 52 6.42 -4.38 4.22
N GLY A 53 5.12 -4.58 4.43
CA GLY A 53 4.57 -5.89 4.78
C GLY A 53 3.04 -5.85 4.82
N VAL A 54 2.43 -7.01 4.92
CA VAL A 54 1.01 -7.13 5.24
C VAL A 54 0.83 -6.65 6.68
N LEU A 55 0.10 -5.55 6.86
CA LEU A 55 -0.09 -4.94 8.18
C LEU A 55 -1.04 -5.79 9.03
N ASN A 56 -2.14 -6.27 8.41
CA ASN A 56 -3.15 -7.09 9.06
C ASN A 56 -3.61 -8.20 8.10
N TYR A 57 -3.92 -9.35 8.67
CA TYR A 57 -4.50 -10.49 7.95
C TYR A 57 -5.43 -11.27 8.86
N ALA A 58 -6.41 -11.97 8.27
CA ALA A 58 -7.26 -12.93 8.96
C ALA A 58 -7.71 -14.03 7.99
N ASP A 59 -7.79 -15.23 8.51
CA ASP A 59 -8.32 -16.40 7.84
C ASP A 59 -9.60 -16.87 8.54
N PHE A 60 -10.61 -17.17 7.75
CA PHE A 60 -11.89 -17.72 8.20
C PHE A 60 -12.25 -18.94 7.38
N TYR A 61 -12.79 -19.98 8.01
CA TYR A 61 -13.10 -21.21 7.32
C TYR A 61 -14.40 -21.86 7.79
N ALA A 62 -14.90 -22.77 6.98
CA ALA A 62 -16.05 -23.61 7.28
C ALA A 62 -15.69 -25.08 7.09
N LEU A 63 -16.08 -25.93 8.03
CA LEU A 63 -15.99 -27.37 7.89
C LEU A 63 -17.27 -27.89 7.22
N MET A 64 -17.13 -28.70 6.19
CA MET A 64 -18.26 -29.20 5.43
C MET A 64 -18.41 -30.71 5.59
N PRO A 65 -19.63 -31.20 5.97
CA PRO A 65 -20.63 -30.54 6.79
C PRO A 65 -20.18 -30.36 8.25
N PRO A 66 -20.80 -29.58 9.13
CA PRO A 66 -22.18 -29.07 9.07
C PRO A 66 -22.33 -27.54 8.88
N ASP A 67 -21.25 -26.80 8.71
CA ASP A 67 -21.24 -25.35 8.90
C ASP A 67 -22.05 -24.54 7.87
N ASN A 68 -22.22 -25.06 6.68
CA ASN A 68 -23.15 -24.52 5.70
C ASN A 68 -24.23 -25.56 5.36
N ALA A 69 -25.41 -25.09 5.00
CA ALA A 69 -26.42 -25.94 4.42
C ALA A 69 -25.89 -26.56 3.09
N ALA A 70 -26.31 -27.81 2.79
CA ALA A 70 -25.97 -28.44 1.52
C ALA A 70 -26.39 -27.63 0.29
N THR A 71 -27.29 -26.67 0.48
CA THR A 71 -27.77 -25.76 -0.56
C THR A 71 -27.88 -24.35 0.00
N VAL A 72 -27.19 -23.39 -0.63
CA VAL A 72 -27.28 -21.98 -0.30
C VAL A 72 -28.18 -21.28 -1.32
N ALA A 73 -29.27 -20.69 -0.86
CA ALA A 73 -30.25 -20.02 -1.71
C ALA A 73 -29.68 -18.75 -2.37
N PRO A 74 -30.20 -18.35 -3.55
CA PRO A 74 -29.89 -17.02 -4.09
C PRO A 74 -30.23 -15.90 -3.11
N GLY A 75 -29.37 -14.90 -3.03
CA GLY A 75 -29.50 -13.80 -2.07
C GLY A 75 -29.05 -14.15 -0.65
N THR A 76 -28.33 -15.27 -0.47
CA THR A 76 -27.83 -15.72 0.84
C THR A 76 -26.32 -15.72 0.85
N ASP A 77 -25.74 -15.25 1.96
CA ASP A 77 -24.29 -15.24 2.16
C ASP A 77 -23.76 -16.65 2.52
N ILE A 78 -22.53 -16.89 2.11
CA ILE A 78 -21.76 -18.08 2.49
C ILE A 78 -21.23 -17.90 3.90
N SER A 79 -21.32 -18.93 4.71
CA SER A 79 -20.87 -18.95 6.11
C SER A 79 -19.42 -19.46 6.23
N PHE A 80 -18.61 -18.76 7.03
CA PHE A 80 -17.27 -19.17 7.45
C PHE A 80 -17.18 -19.02 8.98
N PRO A 81 -17.75 -19.97 9.74
CA PRO A 81 -17.98 -19.78 11.18
C PRO A 81 -16.74 -19.93 12.05
N HIS A 82 -15.64 -20.46 11.52
CA HIS A 82 -14.41 -20.65 12.27
C HIS A 82 -13.40 -19.56 11.95
N VAL A 83 -12.57 -19.25 12.94
CA VAL A 83 -11.46 -18.28 12.83
C VAL A 83 -10.17 -19.08 12.80
N GLY A 84 -9.38 -18.88 11.76
CA GLY A 84 -8.03 -19.41 11.61
C GLY A 84 -6.98 -18.47 12.17
N THR A 85 -5.86 -18.35 11.48
CA THR A 85 -4.79 -17.41 11.86
C THR A 85 -5.19 -15.97 11.58
N ASN A 86 -4.83 -15.07 12.50
CA ASN A 86 -5.05 -13.63 12.32
C ASN A 86 -3.93 -12.82 13.00
N SER A 87 -3.75 -11.58 12.56
CA SER A 87 -2.74 -10.66 13.08
C SER A 87 -3.24 -9.72 14.19
N GLY A 88 -4.54 -9.78 14.50
CA GLY A 88 -5.13 -8.86 15.49
C GLY A 88 -6.63 -8.68 15.31
N SER A 89 -7.15 -7.52 15.71
CA SER A 89 -8.59 -7.23 15.76
C SER A 89 -9.12 -6.37 14.61
N ASP A 90 -8.24 -5.87 13.73
CA ASP A 90 -8.65 -4.96 12.65
C ASP A 90 -9.48 -5.65 11.56
N ILE A 91 -9.31 -6.96 11.44
CA ILE A 91 -10.15 -7.81 10.61
C ILE A 91 -10.78 -8.84 11.54
N SER A 92 -12.09 -8.82 11.66
CA SER A 92 -12.80 -9.68 12.59
C SER A 92 -14.13 -10.17 12.03
N ARG A 93 -14.54 -11.35 12.47
CA ARG A 93 -15.85 -11.89 12.14
C ARG A 93 -16.90 -11.37 13.14
N THR A 94 -17.98 -10.78 12.64
CA THR A 94 -19.11 -10.30 13.46
C THR A 94 -20.16 -11.38 13.65
N ILE A 95 -20.54 -12.07 12.58
CA ILE A 95 -21.39 -13.25 12.56
C ILE A 95 -20.80 -14.24 11.53
N PRO A 96 -21.25 -15.50 11.46
CA PRO A 96 -20.65 -16.52 10.62
C PRO A 96 -20.45 -16.18 9.14
N ASN A 97 -21.21 -15.26 8.60
CA ASN A 97 -21.19 -14.83 7.19
C ASN A 97 -20.86 -13.36 6.99
N SER A 98 -20.39 -12.66 8.02
CA SER A 98 -20.09 -11.21 7.92
C SER A 98 -18.78 -10.86 8.62
N PHE A 99 -17.95 -10.11 7.93
CA PHE A 99 -16.59 -9.78 8.34
C PHE A 99 -16.42 -8.27 8.43
N ASN A 100 -15.93 -7.80 9.57
CA ASN A 100 -15.66 -6.38 9.81
C ASN A 100 -14.24 -6.02 9.37
N LEU A 101 -14.12 -5.00 8.54
CA LEU A 101 -12.89 -4.33 8.14
C LEU A 101 -12.84 -3.02 8.93
N ALA A 102 -12.09 -3.00 10.03
CA ALA A 102 -12.14 -1.91 11.00
C ALA A 102 -11.53 -0.61 10.47
N GLN A 103 -10.51 -0.70 9.63
CA GLN A 103 -9.77 0.45 9.14
C GLN A 103 -10.18 0.82 7.71
N ILE A 104 -9.99 2.10 7.34
CA ILE A 104 -10.05 2.54 5.96
C ILE A 104 -8.77 2.08 5.26
N GLY A 105 -8.90 1.43 4.10
CA GLY A 105 -7.75 0.92 3.36
C GLY A 105 -8.15 0.04 2.20
N THR A 106 -7.14 -0.57 1.58
CA THR A 106 -7.34 -1.56 0.51
C THR A 106 -6.99 -2.93 1.04
N TYR A 107 -7.93 -3.84 0.91
CA TYR A 107 -7.85 -5.22 1.36
C TYR A 107 -7.76 -6.16 0.16
N GLN A 108 -6.86 -7.12 0.23
CA GLN A 108 -6.86 -8.25 -0.70
C GLN A 108 -7.74 -9.33 -0.11
N ILE A 109 -8.80 -9.67 -0.80
CA ILE A 109 -9.75 -10.72 -0.42
C ILE A 109 -9.49 -11.93 -1.30
N LEU A 110 -9.28 -13.10 -0.70
CA LEU A 110 -9.24 -14.39 -1.36
C LEU A 110 -10.31 -15.27 -0.72
N PHE A 111 -11.17 -15.87 -1.52
CA PHE A 111 -12.13 -16.87 -1.04
C PHE A 111 -12.18 -18.10 -1.95
N GLU A 112 -12.40 -19.23 -1.33
CA GLU A 112 -12.56 -20.54 -1.98
C GLU A 112 -13.81 -21.24 -1.45
N VAL A 113 -14.72 -21.59 -2.35
CA VAL A 113 -15.96 -22.30 -2.01
C VAL A 113 -16.09 -23.51 -2.91
N SER A 114 -16.13 -24.69 -2.32
CA SER A 114 -16.35 -25.96 -3.03
C SER A 114 -17.84 -26.12 -3.36
N ILE A 115 -18.13 -26.38 -4.62
CA ILE A 115 -19.50 -26.55 -5.15
C ILE A 115 -19.60 -27.84 -5.95
N ASN A 116 -20.81 -28.40 -6.04
CA ASN A 116 -21.11 -29.57 -6.88
C ASN A 116 -22.09 -29.28 -8.03
N GLU A 117 -22.52 -28.05 -8.20
CA GLU A 117 -23.30 -27.54 -9.34
C GLU A 117 -22.73 -26.23 -9.86
N SER A 118 -23.21 -25.79 -11.03
CA SER A 118 -22.88 -24.46 -11.57
C SER A 118 -23.40 -23.36 -10.65
N GLY A 119 -22.61 -22.31 -10.45
CA GLY A 119 -22.98 -21.18 -9.62
C GLY A 119 -22.04 -20.01 -9.75
N GLN A 120 -22.39 -18.92 -9.11
CA GLN A 120 -21.61 -17.69 -9.04
C GLN A 120 -21.58 -17.20 -7.60
N LEU A 121 -20.51 -16.51 -7.26
CA LEU A 121 -20.35 -15.79 -6.00
C LEU A 121 -19.91 -14.35 -6.29
N ILE A 122 -20.25 -13.45 -5.40
CA ILE A 122 -19.90 -12.05 -5.45
C ILE A 122 -19.51 -11.57 -4.05
N LEU A 123 -18.61 -10.62 -3.97
CA LEU A 123 -18.37 -9.91 -2.72
C LEU A 123 -19.37 -8.75 -2.57
N THR A 124 -19.81 -8.51 -1.34
CA THR A 124 -20.56 -7.31 -1.00
C THR A 124 -19.81 -6.48 0.01
N LEU A 125 -19.98 -5.17 -0.02
CA LEU A 125 -19.42 -4.26 0.96
C LEU A 125 -20.54 -3.35 1.48
N ASN A 126 -20.77 -3.39 2.79
CA ASN A 126 -21.87 -2.65 3.44
C ASN A 126 -23.25 -2.92 2.77
N GLY A 127 -23.48 -4.17 2.38
CA GLY A 127 -24.71 -4.61 1.73
C GLY A 127 -24.85 -4.24 0.24
N ASN A 128 -23.80 -3.66 -0.37
CA ASN A 128 -23.80 -3.32 -1.80
C ASN A 128 -22.93 -4.32 -2.57
N ASP A 129 -23.47 -4.82 -3.69
CA ASP A 129 -22.77 -5.76 -4.56
C ASP A 129 -21.55 -5.10 -5.21
N LEU A 130 -20.39 -5.76 -5.13
CA LEU A 130 -19.19 -5.37 -5.84
C LEU A 130 -19.14 -6.10 -7.19
N ALA A 131 -19.85 -5.60 -8.19
CA ALA A 131 -20.07 -6.27 -9.47
C ALA A 131 -18.80 -6.75 -10.18
N TYR A 132 -17.66 -6.09 -9.96
CA TYR A 132 -16.36 -6.47 -10.52
C TYR A 132 -15.75 -7.72 -9.87
N THR A 133 -16.33 -8.21 -8.75
CA THR A 133 -15.82 -9.38 -8.01
C THR A 133 -16.59 -10.67 -8.32
N VAL A 134 -17.52 -10.63 -9.28
CA VAL A 134 -18.29 -11.82 -9.66
C VAL A 134 -17.36 -12.89 -10.22
N VAL A 135 -17.40 -14.06 -9.62
CA VAL A 135 -16.72 -15.26 -10.10
C VAL A 135 -17.67 -16.44 -10.10
N GLY A 136 -17.50 -17.36 -11.02
CA GLY A 136 -18.41 -18.49 -11.13
C GLY A 136 -17.85 -19.65 -11.93
N ARG A 137 -18.58 -20.76 -11.88
CA ARG A 137 -18.35 -21.98 -12.65
C ARG A 137 -19.59 -22.39 -13.40
N ALA A 138 -19.42 -22.71 -14.67
CA ALA A 138 -20.52 -23.09 -15.55
C ALA A 138 -21.00 -24.51 -15.34
N THR A 139 -20.15 -25.43 -14.90
CA THR A 139 -20.44 -26.89 -14.84
C THR A 139 -19.70 -27.59 -13.71
N GLY A 140 -20.33 -28.65 -13.18
CA GLY A 140 -19.69 -29.74 -12.42
C GLY A 140 -19.29 -29.43 -10.99
N ALA A 141 -18.90 -30.47 -10.28
CA ALA A 141 -18.25 -30.38 -8.97
C ALA A 141 -16.89 -29.71 -9.12
N SER A 142 -16.66 -28.62 -8.43
CA SER A 142 -15.50 -27.75 -8.60
C SER A 142 -15.38 -26.79 -7.43
N GLN A 143 -14.34 -25.94 -7.48
CA GLN A 143 -14.17 -24.83 -6.55
C GLN A 143 -14.42 -23.52 -7.29
N ILE A 144 -15.13 -22.61 -6.63
CA ILE A 144 -15.15 -21.19 -7.00
C ILE A 144 -14.07 -20.52 -6.18
N VAL A 145 -13.05 -20.01 -6.86
CA VAL A 145 -11.98 -19.24 -6.25
C VAL A 145 -12.11 -17.81 -6.75
N GLY A 146 -12.24 -16.87 -5.82
CA GLY A 146 -12.30 -15.44 -6.10
C GLY A 146 -11.18 -14.70 -5.39
N MET A 147 -10.56 -13.76 -6.10
CA MET A 147 -9.60 -12.83 -5.53
C MET A 147 -9.92 -11.42 -6.02
N ALA A 148 -9.96 -10.46 -5.09
CA ALA A 148 -10.22 -9.06 -5.43
C ALA A 148 -9.48 -8.13 -4.48
N LEU A 149 -9.19 -6.92 -4.95
CA LEU A 149 -8.81 -5.80 -4.10
C LEU A 149 -10.06 -4.96 -3.81
N VAL A 150 -10.38 -4.80 -2.54
CA VAL A 150 -11.54 -4.06 -2.06
C VAL A 150 -11.08 -2.87 -1.25
N THR A 151 -11.50 -1.67 -1.63
CA THR A 151 -11.15 -0.43 -0.92
C THR A 151 -12.33 0.01 -0.06
N THR A 152 -12.09 0.20 1.23
CA THR A 152 -13.06 0.77 2.17
C THR A 152 -12.86 2.27 2.28
N THR A 153 -13.95 3.01 2.36
CA THR A 153 -13.94 4.48 2.54
C THR A 153 -14.48 4.90 3.90
N VAL A 154 -15.00 3.95 4.66
CA VAL A 154 -15.51 4.15 6.03
C VAL A 154 -14.94 3.06 6.94
N ILE A 155 -14.76 3.40 8.21
CA ILE A 155 -14.36 2.45 9.24
C ILE A 155 -15.47 1.43 9.51
N ASN A 156 -15.10 0.24 9.99
CA ASN A 156 -16.04 -0.85 10.31
C ASN A 156 -16.93 -1.25 9.12
N SER A 157 -16.34 -1.31 7.94
CA SER A 157 -17.03 -1.79 6.74
C SER A 157 -17.29 -3.30 6.84
N ILE A 158 -18.50 -3.72 6.47
CA ILE A 158 -18.90 -5.13 6.52
C ILE A 158 -18.75 -5.75 5.14
N LEU A 159 -17.96 -6.82 5.07
CA LEU A 159 -17.75 -7.65 3.89
C LEU A 159 -18.56 -8.95 4.02
N THR A 160 -19.15 -9.43 2.92
CA THR A 160 -19.73 -10.78 2.81
C THR A 160 -19.38 -11.44 1.47
N VAL A 161 -19.51 -12.76 1.40
CA VAL A 161 -19.45 -13.56 0.18
C VAL A 161 -20.87 -14.03 -0.12
N LEU A 162 -21.48 -13.53 -1.17
CA LEU A 162 -22.91 -13.69 -1.48
C LEU A 162 -23.10 -14.63 -2.67
N ASN A 163 -24.12 -15.53 -2.59
CA ASN A 163 -24.73 -16.16 -3.77
C ASN A 163 -25.75 -15.17 -4.39
N PRO A 164 -25.45 -14.49 -5.53
CA PRO A 164 -26.26 -13.39 -5.99
C PRO A 164 -27.65 -13.84 -6.51
N ALA A 165 -28.69 -13.10 -6.15
CA ALA A 165 -30.07 -13.40 -6.54
C ALA A 165 -30.34 -13.25 -8.06
N VAL A 166 -29.59 -12.39 -8.73
CA VAL A 166 -29.86 -12.01 -10.14
C VAL A 166 -29.18 -12.93 -11.15
N SER A 167 -28.04 -13.53 -10.77
CA SER A 167 -27.19 -14.32 -11.69
C SER A 167 -27.49 -15.82 -11.69
N SER A 168 -28.07 -16.35 -10.62
CA SER A 168 -28.43 -17.75 -10.52
C SER A 168 -29.84 -17.88 -9.94
N LYS A 169 -30.83 -18.18 -10.78
CA LYS A 169 -32.14 -18.65 -10.31
C LYS A 169 -32.07 -20.00 -9.59
N LYS A 170 -30.85 -20.51 -9.34
CA LYS A 170 -30.56 -21.80 -8.72
C LYS A 170 -29.84 -21.60 -7.39
N SER A 171 -30.28 -22.36 -6.41
CA SER A 171 -29.54 -22.55 -5.17
C SER A 171 -28.17 -23.17 -5.45
N LEU A 172 -27.14 -22.62 -4.85
CA LEU A 172 -25.79 -23.13 -4.96
C LEU A 172 -25.66 -24.38 -4.08
N LYS A 173 -25.33 -25.51 -4.68
CA LYS A 173 -25.01 -26.72 -3.92
C LYS A 173 -23.53 -26.73 -3.53
N ILE A 174 -23.28 -26.79 -2.25
CA ILE A 174 -21.94 -26.82 -1.68
C ILE A 174 -21.50 -28.28 -1.50
N GLU A 175 -20.24 -28.55 -1.84
CA GLU A 175 -19.67 -29.90 -1.71
C GLU A 175 -19.32 -30.21 -0.25
N ASN A 176 -19.72 -31.40 0.18
CA ASN A 176 -19.59 -31.85 1.58
C ASN A 176 -18.21 -32.42 1.94
N THR A 177 -17.22 -32.36 1.05
CA THR A 177 -15.94 -33.07 1.24
C THR A 177 -14.75 -32.16 1.49
N ARG A 178 -14.91 -30.85 1.40
CA ARG A 178 -13.80 -29.89 1.56
C ARG A 178 -14.20 -28.71 2.45
N SER A 179 -13.22 -28.13 3.12
CA SER A 179 -13.40 -26.84 3.82
C SER A 179 -13.47 -25.69 2.82
N ASN A 180 -14.35 -24.75 3.08
CA ASN A 180 -14.36 -23.46 2.41
C ASN A 180 -13.46 -22.50 3.18
N GLN A 181 -12.79 -21.58 2.50
CA GLN A 181 -11.87 -20.62 3.10
C GLN A 181 -12.15 -19.19 2.64
N LEU A 182 -11.90 -18.26 3.51
CA LEU A 182 -11.89 -16.83 3.25
C LEU A 182 -10.66 -16.24 3.92
N GLU A 183 -9.77 -15.64 3.11
CA GLU A 183 -8.59 -14.93 3.55
C GLU A 183 -8.75 -13.43 3.27
N LEU A 184 -8.35 -12.61 4.22
CA LEU A 184 -8.50 -11.15 4.20
C LEU A 184 -7.20 -10.45 4.58
#